data_a9b201ab81ce7ab8476ecc865082f102
#
_entry.id   a9b201ab81ce7ab8476ecc865082f102
#
_cell.length_a   1.000
_cell.length_b   1.000
_cell.length_c   1.000
_cell.angle_alpha   90.00
_cell.angle_beta   90.00
_cell.angle_gamma   90.00
#
_symmetry.space_group_name_H-M   'P 1'
#
loop_
_entity.id
_entity.type
_entity.pdbx_description
1 polymer ?
#
loop_
_entity_poly.entity_id
_entity_poly.type
_entity_poly.pdbx_seq_one_letter_code
_entity_poly.pdbx_strand_id
1 'polypeptide(L)'
;MSDSPALSLSGRVALVTGANTGIGLVTARELARRGAHVFIACRSAARAQPALETIRAASGNPQVEALALDLGDLASVRECAATFLARGLPLHLLVNNAGLAGSRGFTVSGFELAFGVNHMGHFLLTQLLLERLQACSPARIVTVASRAHTRTGGIDWEALRHPTRTRTAIHEYAVSKLANVWFSAELGRRLAGSGVTTYALHPGVVASDVWRSVPWPFRSLIKLRMISTDEGARTSLYCATAPECAGETGLYYDKCRVRPASMLGQDTTLAQELWRRSEAWVGRG
;
A
#
# COMPACT_ATOMS: atom_id res chain seq x y z
N MET A 1 -21.52 -13.49 -15.00
CA MET A 1 -20.37 -12.55 -14.98
C MET A 1 -19.39 -13.11 -15.99
N SER A 2 -19.25 -12.47 -17.16
CA SER A 2 -18.38 -12.94 -18.23
C SER A 2 -16.93 -12.93 -17.72
N ASP A 3 -16.28 -14.09 -17.75
CA ASP A 3 -14.83 -14.24 -17.61
C ASP A 3 -14.15 -13.62 -18.84
N SER A 4 -14.02 -12.29 -18.86
CA SER A 4 -13.07 -11.67 -19.79
C SER A 4 -11.68 -12.22 -19.46
N PRO A 5 -10.92 -12.70 -20.45
CA PRO A 5 -9.59 -13.23 -20.20
C PRO A 5 -8.77 -12.19 -19.44
N ALA A 6 -8.26 -12.57 -18.28
CA ALA A 6 -7.47 -11.68 -17.44
C ALA A 6 -6.28 -11.15 -18.27
N LEU A 7 -6.11 -9.82 -18.33
CA LEU A 7 -5.04 -9.16 -19.08
C LEU A 7 -3.69 -9.79 -18.72
N SER A 8 -2.93 -10.24 -19.72
CA SER A 8 -1.58 -10.75 -19.52
C SER A 8 -0.66 -9.63 -19.02
N LEU A 9 0.14 -9.93 -18.02
CA LEU A 9 1.14 -9.02 -17.45
C LEU A 9 2.58 -9.47 -17.81
N SER A 10 2.73 -10.31 -18.82
CA SER A 10 4.05 -10.72 -19.32
C SER A 10 4.89 -9.49 -19.67
N GLY A 11 6.16 -9.47 -19.22
CA GLY A 11 7.06 -8.34 -19.36
C GLY A 11 6.80 -7.17 -18.41
N ARG A 12 5.78 -7.23 -17.55
CA ARG A 12 5.54 -6.22 -16.52
C ARG A 12 6.21 -6.61 -15.21
N VAL A 13 6.74 -5.62 -14.51
CA VAL A 13 7.36 -5.78 -13.18
C VAL A 13 6.51 -5.08 -12.15
N ALA A 14 6.23 -5.79 -11.06
CA ALA A 14 5.43 -5.33 -9.93
C ALA A 14 6.21 -5.42 -8.62
N LEU A 15 6.07 -4.42 -7.75
CA LEU A 15 6.55 -4.44 -6.37
C LEU A 15 5.37 -4.32 -5.42
N VAL A 16 5.20 -5.28 -4.49
CA VAL A 16 4.10 -5.35 -3.54
C VAL A 16 4.64 -5.37 -2.12
N THR A 17 4.32 -4.35 -1.31
CA THR A 17 4.75 -4.30 0.09
C THR A 17 3.84 -5.13 0.99
N GLY A 18 4.41 -5.80 2.02
CA GLY A 18 3.66 -6.63 2.96
C GLY A 18 3.02 -7.86 2.32
N ALA A 19 3.63 -8.38 1.25
CA ALA A 19 3.09 -9.49 0.47
C ALA A 19 3.45 -10.88 1.02
N ASN A 20 3.96 -10.97 2.24
CA ASN A 20 4.23 -12.24 2.90
C ASN A 20 2.97 -12.88 3.51
N THR A 21 1.85 -12.19 3.60
CA THR A 21 0.57 -12.68 4.16
C THR A 21 -0.62 -11.86 3.64
N GLY A 22 -1.82 -12.38 3.87
CA GLY A 22 -3.08 -11.65 3.68
C GLY A 22 -3.32 -11.15 2.25
N ILE A 23 -3.86 -9.93 2.14
CA ILE A 23 -4.22 -9.29 0.87
C ILE A 23 -3.00 -9.15 -0.05
N GLY A 24 -1.85 -8.76 0.53
CA GLY A 24 -0.62 -8.59 -0.24
C GLY A 24 -0.14 -9.89 -0.89
N LEU A 25 -0.20 -11.01 -0.17
CA LEU A 25 0.14 -12.33 -0.70
C LEU A 25 -0.76 -12.73 -1.87
N VAL A 26 -2.07 -12.54 -1.70
CA VAL A 26 -3.05 -12.83 -2.77
C VAL A 26 -2.82 -11.91 -3.97
N THR A 27 -2.61 -10.62 -3.73
CA THR A 27 -2.32 -9.66 -4.80
C THR A 27 -1.07 -10.07 -5.58
N ALA A 28 0.03 -10.39 -4.90
CA ALA A 28 1.27 -10.83 -5.53
C ALA A 28 1.10 -12.14 -6.31
N ARG A 29 0.38 -13.11 -5.74
CA ARG A 29 0.05 -14.38 -6.39
C ARG A 29 -0.71 -14.18 -7.71
N GLU A 30 -1.75 -13.35 -7.69
CA GLU A 30 -2.58 -13.10 -8.88
C GLU A 30 -1.83 -12.31 -9.96
N LEU A 31 -0.95 -11.38 -9.58
CA LEU A 31 -0.07 -10.69 -10.53
C LEU A 31 0.93 -11.68 -11.15
N ALA A 32 1.53 -12.55 -10.34
CA ALA A 32 2.45 -13.59 -10.84
C ALA A 32 1.73 -14.59 -11.77
N ARG A 33 0.49 -15.00 -11.44
CA ARG A 33 -0.32 -15.88 -12.27
C ARG A 33 -0.65 -15.30 -13.65
N ARG A 34 -0.68 -13.97 -13.74
CA ARG A 34 -0.85 -13.24 -15.01
C ARG A 34 0.46 -13.00 -15.76
N GLY A 35 1.58 -13.54 -15.27
CA GLY A 35 2.89 -13.49 -15.92
C GLY A 35 3.78 -12.31 -15.53
N ALA A 36 3.41 -11.51 -14.52
CA ALA A 36 4.27 -10.43 -14.04
C ALA A 36 5.51 -10.98 -13.31
N HIS A 37 6.65 -10.30 -13.46
CA HIS A 37 7.77 -10.45 -12.54
C HIS A 37 7.43 -9.71 -11.24
N VAL A 38 7.32 -10.41 -10.12
CA VAL A 38 6.80 -9.86 -8.86
C VAL A 38 7.88 -9.81 -7.80
N PHE A 39 8.10 -8.63 -7.26
CA PHE A 39 8.89 -8.43 -6.04
C PHE A 39 7.96 -8.31 -4.85
N ILE A 40 8.13 -9.17 -3.85
CA ILE A 40 7.45 -9.06 -2.56
C ILE A 40 8.39 -8.39 -1.55
N ALA A 41 7.96 -7.28 -0.96
CA ALA A 41 8.78 -6.57 0.02
C ALA A 41 8.23 -6.78 1.44
N CYS A 42 9.05 -7.33 2.34
CA CYS A 42 8.69 -7.58 3.73
C CYS A 42 9.91 -7.54 4.66
N ARG A 43 9.69 -7.48 5.99
CA ARG A 43 10.71 -7.19 6.99
C ARG A 43 11.87 -8.18 7.09
N SER A 44 11.70 -9.41 6.66
CA SER A 44 12.79 -10.40 6.75
C SER A 44 12.65 -11.52 5.72
N ALA A 45 13.81 -12.08 5.31
CA ALA A 45 13.88 -13.23 4.42
C ALA A 45 13.12 -14.46 4.97
N ALA A 46 13.19 -14.72 6.28
CA ALA A 46 12.45 -15.81 6.92
C ALA A 46 10.92 -15.69 6.76
N ARG A 47 10.40 -14.48 6.67
CA ARG A 47 8.98 -14.23 6.39
C ARG A 47 8.64 -14.26 4.90
N ALA A 48 9.61 -13.95 4.05
CA ALA A 48 9.45 -13.95 2.60
C ALA A 48 9.43 -15.35 2.03
N GLN A 49 10.28 -16.25 2.50
CA GLN A 49 10.52 -17.56 1.91
C GLN A 49 9.24 -18.42 1.76
N PRO A 50 8.40 -18.62 2.79
CA PRO A 50 7.15 -19.37 2.63
C PRO A 50 6.17 -18.72 1.64
N ALA A 51 6.18 -17.38 1.56
CA ALA A 51 5.35 -16.66 0.63
C ALA A 51 5.82 -16.83 -0.82
N LEU A 52 7.14 -16.79 -1.07
CA LEU A 52 7.73 -17.07 -2.38
C LEU A 52 7.34 -18.45 -2.87
N GLU A 53 7.48 -19.47 -2.03
CA GLU A 53 7.12 -20.86 -2.35
C GLU A 53 5.62 -20.98 -2.68
N THR A 54 4.77 -20.37 -1.85
CA THR A 54 3.32 -20.35 -2.06
C THR A 54 2.94 -19.70 -3.39
N ILE A 55 3.53 -18.52 -3.68
CA ILE A 55 3.22 -17.76 -4.90
C ILE A 55 3.70 -18.53 -6.13
N ARG A 56 4.94 -19.02 -6.12
CA ARG A 56 5.52 -19.77 -7.25
C ARG A 56 4.73 -21.06 -7.54
N ALA A 57 4.40 -21.84 -6.50
CA ALA A 57 3.60 -23.07 -6.65
C ALA A 57 2.21 -22.80 -7.20
N ALA A 58 1.53 -21.75 -6.71
CA ALA A 58 0.17 -21.43 -7.12
C ALA A 58 0.07 -20.74 -8.49
N SER A 59 1.12 -20.02 -8.91
CA SER A 59 1.14 -19.26 -10.17
C SER A 59 1.83 -19.99 -11.32
N GLY A 60 2.68 -20.97 -11.02
CA GLY A 60 3.58 -21.59 -12.00
C GLY A 60 4.67 -20.64 -12.51
N ASN A 61 4.82 -19.46 -11.91
CA ASN A 61 5.75 -18.42 -12.35
C ASN A 61 6.99 -18.38 -11.45
N PRO A 62 8.19 -18.67 -11.96
CA PRO A 62 9.43 -18.60 -11.18
C PRO A 62 9.90 -17.16 -10.91
N GLN A 63 9.41 -16.17 -11.67
CA GLN A 63 9.82 -14.77 -11.57
C GLN A 63 9.14 -14.08 -10.38
N VAL A 64 9.41 -14.59 -9.17
CA VAL A 64 8.95 -14.01 -7.91
C VAL A 64 10.15 -13.92 -6.97
N GLU A 65 10.48 -12.71 -6.52
CA GLU A 65 11.64 -12.41 -5.69
C GLU A 65 11.24 -11.66 -4.42
N ALA A 66 12.10 -11.67 -3.41
CA ALA A 66 11.90 -10.92 -2.17
C ALA A 66 12.89 -9.77 -2.03
N LEU A 67 12.41 -8.68 -1.42
CA LEU A 67 13.21 -7.57 -0.94
C LEU A 67 12.99 -7.39 0.56
N ALA A 68 14.06 -7.09 1.28
CA ALA A 68 13.97 -6.70 2.68
C ALA A 68 13.41 -5.27 2.78
N LEU A 69 12.39 -5.06 3.62
CA LEU A 69 11.76 -3.76 3.80
C LEU A 69 11.12 -3.65 5.17
N ASP A 70 11.64 -2.78 6.02
CA ASP A 70 10.93 -2.28 7.21
C ASP A 70 10.46 -0.85 6.95
N LEU A 71 9.15 -0.67 6.80
CA LEU A 71 8.52 0.63 6.55
C LEU A 71 8.58 1.57 7.78
N GLY A 72 8.88 1.04 8.96
CA GLY A 72 9.11 1.84 10.17
C GLY A 72 10.53 2.40 10.27
N ASP A 73 11.42 1.98 9.38
CA ASP A 73 12.80 2.44 9.29
C ASP A 73 13.08 3.02 7.91
N LEU A 74 13.25 4.34 7.82
CA LEU A 74 13.51 5.03 6.56
C LEU A 74 14.87 4.65 5.94
N ALA A 75 15.84 4.19 6.73
CA ALA A 75 17.09 3.66 6.18
C ALA A 75 16.84 2.34 5.44
N SER A 76 16.07 1.43 6.03
CA SER A 76 15.63 0.19 5.37
C SER A 76 14.82 0.46 4.10
N VAL A 77 13.98 1.50 4.07
CA VAL A 77 13.25 1.90 2.86
C VAL A 77 14.20 2.35 1.74
N ARG A 78 15.24 3.13 2.08
CA ARG A 78 16.26 3.58 1.11
C ARG A 78 17.05 2.39 0.56
N GLU A 79 17.47 1.48 1.43
CA GLU A 79 18.18 0.27 1.03
C GLU A 79 17.34 -0.64 0.12
N CYS A 80 16.07 -0.83 0.44
CA CYS A 80 15.13 -1.59 -0.40
C CYS A 80 15.00 -0.97 -1.79
N ALA A 81 14.79 0.34 -1.88
CA ALA A 81 14.70 1.04 -3.15
C ALA A 81 16.01 0.94 -3.96
N ALA A 82 17.16 1.16 -3.32
CA ALA A 82 18.46 1.04 -3.95
C ALA A 82 18.71 -0.38 -4.48
N THR A 83 18.38 -1.42 -3.68
CA THR A 83 18.49 -2.83 -4.08
C THR A 83 17.63 -3.15 -5.30
N PHE A 84 16.40 -2.64 -5.35
CA PHE A 84 15.54 -2.80 -6.52
C PHE A 84 16.12 -2.08 -7.75
N LEU A 85 16.51 -0.82 -7.61
CA LEU A 85 17.03 0.00 -8.72
C LEU A 85 18.33 -0.56 -9.30
N ALA A 86 19.20 -1.14 -8.47
CA ALA A 86 20.44 -1.80 -8.89
C ALA A 86 20.21 -3.03 -9.79
N ARG A 87 18.99 -3.62 -9.81
CA ARG A 87 18.62 -4.69 -10.75
C ARG A 87 18.48 -4.20 -12.20
N GLY A 88 18.39 -2.89 -12.42
CA GLY A 88 18.19 -2.32 -13.76
C GLY A 88 16.83 -2.64 -14.39
N LEU A 89 15.93 -3.29 -13.67
CA LEU A 89 14.61 -3.71 -14.16
C LEU A 89 13.63 -2.53 -14.27
N PRO A 90 12.67 -2.59 -15.20
CA PRO A 90 11.55 -1.64 -15.22
C PRO A 90 10.67 -1.79 -13.96
N LEU A 91 9.87 -0.78 -13.67
CA LEU A 91 8.81 -0.86 -12.65
C LEU A 91 7.51 -0.32 -13.22
N HIS A 92 6.52 -1.18 -13.37
CA HIS A 92 5.23 -0.81 -13.97
C HIS A 92 4.10 -0.71 -12.94
N LEU A 93 4.28 -1.37 -11.79
CA LEU A 93 3.27 -1.43 -10.76
C LEU A 93 3.91 -1.39 -9.37
N LEU A 94 3.55 -0.38 -8.56
CA LEU A 94 3.88 -0.29 -7.16
C LEU A 94 2.61 -0.43 -6.33
N VAL A 95 2.53 -1.46 -5.47
CA VAL A 95 1.40 -1.68 -4.57
C VAL A 95 1.85 -1.43 -3.14
N ASN A 96 1.53 -0.25 -2.61
CA ASN A 96 1.71 0.17 -1.23
C ASN A 96 0.62 -0.48 -0.36
N ASN A 97 0.79 -1.79 -0.09
CA ASN A 97 -0.22 -2.61 0.57
C ASN A 97 0.05 -2.81 2.06
N ALA A 98 1.30 -2.87 2.49
CA ALA A 98 1.62 -3.12 3.89
C ALA A 98 0.90 -2.17 4.85
N GLY A 99 0.55 -2.68 6.03
CA GLY A 99 -0.07 -1.86 7.04
C GLY A 99 -0.29 -2.59 8.35
N LEU A 100 -0.51 -1.82 9.38
CA LEU A 100 -0.87 -2.29 10.71
C LEU A 100 -2.01 -1.46 11.29
N ALA A 101 -2.78 -2.05 12.19
CA ALA A 101 -3.85 -1.41 12.94
C ALA A 101 -3.87 -1.92 14.39
N GLY A 102 -4.29 -1.09 15.33
CA GLY A 102 -4.45 -1.47 16.73
C GLY A 102 -3.13 -1.77 17.46
N SER A 103 -1.99 -1.50 16.88
CA SER A 103 -0.68 -1.64 17.51
C SER A 103 -0.18 -0.28 17.97
N ARG A 104 0.35 -0.23 19.18
CA ARG A 104 0.92 0.97 19.79
C ARG A 104 2.43 0.94 19.68
N GLY A 105 3.05 2.11 19.52
CA GLY A 105 4.49 2.22 19.49
C GLY A 105 4.99 3.48 18.82
N PHE A 106 6.25 3.43 18.46
CA PHE A 106 6.99 4.49 17.79
C PHE A 106 7.96 3.85 16.80
N THR A 107 8.12 4.42 15.63
CA THR A 107 9.05 3.88 14.64
C THR A 107 10.48 4.29 14.96
N VAL A 108 11.45 3.55 14.45
CA VAL A 108 12.89 3.89 14.56
C VAL A 108 13.16 5.27 13.96
N SER A 109 12.43 5.63 12.92
CA SER A 109 12.55 6.93 12.23
C SER A 109 11.80 8.08 12.91
N GLY A 110 11.28 7.88 14.13
CA GLY A 110 10.70 8.95 14.93
C GLY A 110 9.29 9.38 14.52
N PHE A 111 8.43 8.41 14.17
CA PHE A 111 7.01 8.65 13.85
C PHE A 111 6.10 7.77 14.71
N GLU A 112 4.86 8.23 14.93
CA GLU A 112 3.80 7.38 15.45
C GLU A 112 3.72 6.09 14.61
N LEU A 113 3.54 4.94 15.28
CA LEU A 113 3.75 3.65 14.65
C LEU A 113 2.88 3.42 13.40
N ALA A 114 1.58 3.70 13.47
CA ALA A 114 0.69 3.50 12.32
C ALA A 114 0.97 4.51 11.20
N PHE A 115 1.22 5.76 11.54
CA PHE A 115 1.56 6.79 10.56
C PHE A 115 2.89 6.50 9.88
N GLY A 116 3.93 6.15 10.65
CA GLY A 116 5.25 5.85 10.12
C GLY A 116 5.23 4.68 9.14
N VAL A 117 4.62 3.55 9.54
CA VAL A 117 4.56 2.33 8.72
C VAL A 117 3.59 2.45 7.55
N ASN A 118 2.37 2.93 7.79
CA ASN A 118 1.32 2.92 6.76
C ASN A 118 1.49 4.04 5.73
N HIS A 119 2.11 5.18 6.13
CA HIS A 119 2.25 6.36 5.27
C HIS A 119 3.71 6.72 4.99
N MET A 120 4.51 7.09 6.01
CA MET A 120 5.84 7.67 5.78
C MET A 120 6.80 6.74 5.03
N GLY A 121 6.81 5.44 5.39
CA GLY A 121 7.62 4.45 4.70
C GLY A 121 7.21 4.29 3.23
N HIS A 122 5.90 4.26 2.94
CA HIS A 122 5.40 4.20 1.57
C HIS A 122 5.61 5.49 0.79
N PHE A 123 5.48 6.64 1.46
CA PHE A 123 5.79 7.94 0.86
C PHE A 123 7.24 7.94 0.35
N LEU A 124 8.21 7.63 1.22
CA LEU A 124 9.61 7.59 0.84
C LEU A 124 9.90 6.56 -0.25
N LEU A 125 9.37 5.32 -0.12
CA LEU A 125 9.56 4.27 -1.11
C LEU A 125 9.06 4.72 -2.49
N THR A 126 7.88 5.34 -2.53
CA THR A 126 7.30 5.85 -3.78
C THR A 126 8.17 6.94 -4.39
N GLN A 127 8.65 7.90 -3.58
CA GLN A 127 9.53 8.99 -4.05
C GLN A 127 10.83 8.45 -4.66
N LEU A 128 11.46 7.47 -4.01
CA LEU A 128 12.71 6.86 -4.48
C LEU A 128 12.56 6.06 -5.78
N LEU A 129 11.38 5.49 -6.02
CA LEU A 129 11.07 4.69 -7.21
C LEU A 129 10.37 5.48 -8.32
N LEU A 130 10.06 6.76 -8.09
CA LEU A 130 9.20 7.54 -8.97
C LEU A 130 9.78 7.72 -10.37
N GLU A 131 11.06 8.05 -10.49
CA GLU A 131 11.73 8.19 -11.79
C GLU A 131 11.67 6.88 -12.61
N ARG A 132 11.84 5.74 -11.93
CA ARG A 132 11.74 4.42 -12.56
C ARG A 132 10.33 4.14 -13.06
N LEU A 133 9.29 4.50 -12.27
CA LEU A 133 7.90 4.38 -12.67
C LEU A 133 7.57 5.27 -13.88
N GLN A 134 8.05 6.50 -13.88
CA GLN A 134 7.85 7.44 -14.99
C GLN A 134 8.55 6.98 -16.29
N ALA A 135 9.79 6.48 -16.17
CA ALA A 135 10.54 5.92 -17.31
C ALA A 135 9.89 4.65 -17.91
N CYS A 136 9.01 3.98 -17.15
CA CYS A 136 8.33 2.75 -17.58
C CYS A 136 6.82 2.96 -17.82
N SER A 137 6.40 4.19 -18.07
CA SER A 137 5.01 4.56 -18.39
C SER A 137 4.47 3.73 -19.58
N PRO A 138 3.19 3.27 -19.55
CA PRO A 138 2.21 3.48 -18.50
C PRO A 138 2.49 2.64 -17.25
N ALA A 139 2.48 3.29 -16.07
CA ALA A 139 2.70 2.66 -14.78
C ALA A 139 1.61 3.06 -13.76
N ARG A 140 1.43 2.24 -12.70
CA ARG A 140 0.39 2.45 -11.70
C ARG A 140 0.94 2.37 -10.29
N ILE A 141 0.43 3.23 -9.40
CA ILE A 141 0.71 3.22 -7.97
C ILE A 141 -0.60 2.98 -7.23
N VAL A 142 -0.71 1.86 -6.52
CA VAL A 142 -1.90 1.48 -5.78
C VAL A 142 -1.63 1.56 -4.29
N THR A 143 -2.37 2.38 -3.56
CA THR A 143 -2.18 2.60 -2.12
C THR A 143 -3.37 2.07 -1.33
N VAL A 144 -3.13 1.08 -0.47
CA VAL A 144 -4.16 0.50 0.37
C VAL A 144 -4.47 1.44 1.54
N ALA A 145 -5.57 2.17 1.41
CA ALA A 145 -6.18 2.98 2.44
C ALA A 145 -7.20 2.16 3.28
N SER A 146 -8.26 2.77 3.74
CA SER A 146 -9.37 2.12 4.46
C SER A 146 -10.56 3.08 4.59
N ARG A 147 -11.78 2.57 4.76
CA ARG A 147 -12.90 3.37 5.24
C ARG A 147 -12.63 4.01 6.60
N ALA A 148 -11.66 3.50 7.37
CA ALA A 148 -11.29 4.13 8.63
C ALA A 148 -10.88 5.60 8.50
N HIS A 149 -10.47 6.07 7.31
CA HIS A 149 -10.16 7.48 7.05
C HIS A 149 -11.34 8.43 7.34
N THR A 150 -12.59 7.92 7.35
CA THR A 150 -13.77 8.71 7.67
C THR A 150 -13.97 8.90 9.19
N ARG A 151 -13.17 8.24 10.03
CA ARG A 151 -13.33 8.22 11.50
C ARG A 151 -12.41 9.19 12.23
N THR A 152 -11.70 10.03 11.50
CA THR A 152 -10.88 11.10 12.08
C THR A 152 -11.38 12.47 11.64
N GLY A 153 -11.30 13.45 12.54
CA GLY A 153 -11.63 14.85 12.25
C GLY A 153 -10.45 15.66 11.72
N GLY A 154 -9.31 15.02 11.48
CA GLY A 154 -8.10 15.71 10.99
C GLY A 154 -6.83 15.02 11.46
N ILE A 155 -5.70 15.70 11.23
CA ILE A 155 -4.38 15.27 11.65
C ILE A 155 -3.79 16.30 12.63
N ASP A 156 -3.48 15.84 13.85
CA ASP A 156 -2.61 16.57 14.77
C ASP A 156 -1.15 16.30 14.34
N TRP A 157 -0.54 17.26 13.69
CA TRP A 157 0.81 17.14 13.12
C TRP A 157 1.88 16.84 14.17
N GLU A 158 1.76 17.41 15.36
CA GLU A 158 2.68 17.16 16.47
C GLU A 158 2.55 15.73 17.00
N ALA A 159 1.32 15.20 17.09
CA ALA A 159 1.10 13.84 17.55
C ALA A 159 1.77 12.80 16.65
N LEU A 160 1.99 13.11 15.37
CA LEU A 160 2.66 12.20 14.42
C LEU A 160 4.15 11.96 14.76
N ARG A 161 4.76 12.84 15.53
CA ARG A 161 6.17 12.77 15.96
C ARG A 161 6.33 12.25 17.40
N HIS A 162 5.28 11.64 17.95
CA HIS A 162 5.27 11.04 19.27
C HIS A 162 4.77 9.59 19.25
N PRO A 163 5.08 8.78 20.26
CA PRO A 163 4.51 7.44 20.38
C PRO A 163 2.98 7.45 20.41
N THR A 164 2.36 6.37 19.97
CA THR A 164 0.91 6.17 19.95
C THR A 164 0.28 6.58 21.30
N ARG A 165 -0.64 7.54 21.28
CA ARG A 165 -1.27 8.10 22.50
C ARG A 165 -2.49 7.31 22.93
N THR A 166 -3.36 6.91 21.99
CA THR A 166 -4.62 6.24 22.33
C THR A 166 -4.41 4.78 22.75
N ARG A 167 -5.27 4.30 23.64
CA ARG A 167 -5.16 2.93 24.18
C ARG A 167 -5.35 1.87 23.11
N THR A 168 -6.20 2.10 22.13
CA THR A 168 -6.57 1.15 21.08
C THR A 168 -5.78 1.33 19.78
N ALA A 169 -5.08 2.46 19.61
CA ALA A 169 -4.40 2.86 18.38
C ALA A 169 -5.32 2.90 17.12
N ILE A 170 -6.63 2.91 17.30
CA ILE A 170 -7.60 2.96 16.18
C ILE A 170 -7.70 4.37 15.61
N HIS A 171 -7.57 5.40 16.45
CA HIS A 171 -7.53 6.78 15.98
C HIS A 171 -6.31 7.03 15.10
N GLU A 172 -5.12 6.64 15.56
CA GLU A 172 -3.86 6.79 14.83
C GLU A 172 -3.87 5.97 13.52
N TYR A 173 -4.49 4.78 13.55
CA TYR A 173 -4.75 4.04 12.33
C TYR A 173 -5.65 4.82 11.36
N ALA A 174 -6.75 5.43 11.84
CA ALA A 174 -7.64 6.24 11.00
C ALA A 174 -6.91 7.43 10.39
N VAL A 175 -6.07 8.11 11.17
CA VAL A 175 -5.18 9.21 10.72
C VAL A 175 -4.23 8.71 9.62
N SER A 176 -3.58 7.58 9.80
CA SER A 176 -2.66 7.01 8.80
C SER A 176 -3.38 6.67 7.49
N LYS A 177 -4.66 6.25 7.56
CA LYS A 177 -5.44 5.92 6.38
C LYS A 177 -6.01 7.17 5.67
N LEU A 178 -6.27 8.25 6.40
CA LEU A 178 -6.54 9.56 5.81
C LEU A 178 -5.30 10.09 5.08
N ALA A 179 -4.13 9.97 5.68
CA ALA A 179 -2.87 10.34 5.03
C ALA A 179 -2.64 9.57 3.72
N ASN A 180 -2.99 8.28 3.66
CA ASN A 180 -2.90 7.48 2.43
C ASN A 180 -3.86 7.94 1.33
N VAL A 181 -5.07 8.40 1.69
CA VAL A 181 -6.03 8.99 0.73
C VAL A 181 -5.46 10.29 0.17
N TRP A 182 -5.03 11.20 1.03
CA TRP A 182 -4.42 12.48 0.62
C TRP A 182 -3.15 12.29 -0.21
N PHE A 183 -2.29 11.35 0.20
CA PHE A 183 -1.07 11.02 -0.53
C PHE A 183 -1.36 10.60 -1.97
N SER A 184 -2.30 9.66 -2.16
CA SER A 184 -2.64 9.18 -3.50
C SER A 184 -3.27 10.27 -4.37
N ALA A 185 -4.15 11.09 -3.80
CA ALA A 185 -4.80 12.20 -4.52
C ALA A 185 -3.77 13.27 -4.94
N GLU A 186 -2.91 13.70 -4.02
CA GLU A 186 -1.88 14.72 -4.30
C GLU A 186 -0.82 14.19 -5.27
N LEU A 187 -0.40 12.93 -5.13
CA LEU A 187 0.52 12.30 -6.07
C LEU A 187 -0.08 12.25 -7.47
N GLY A 188 -1.36 11.88 -7.61
CA GLY A 188 -2.06 11.87 -8.90
C GLY A 188 -2.09 13.25 -9.57
N ARG A 189 -2.30 14.30 -8.77
CA ARG A 189 -2.28 15.69 -9.26
C ARG A 189 -0.87 16.11 -9.73
N ARG A 190 0.17 15.70 -9.00
CA ARG A 190 1.58 15.99 -9.34
C ARG A 190 2.07 15.23 -10.57
N LEU A 191 1.51 14.05 -10.81
CA LEU A 191 1.89 13.18 -11.94
C LEU A 191 1.00 13.37 -13.18
N ALA A 192 0.16 14.40 -13.21
CA ALA A 192 -0.67 14.68 -14.38
C ALA A 192 0.18 14.78 -15.65
N GLY A 193 -0.19 14.03 -16.70
CA GLY A 193 0.52 13.98 -17.97
C GLY A 193 1.78 13.09 -18.01
N SER A 194 2.22 12.51 -16.89
CA SER A 194 3.42 11.65 -16.85
C SER A 194 3.19 10.22 -17.35
N GLY A 195 1.93 9.81 -17.54
CA GLY A 195 1.56 8.42 -17.82
C GLY A 195 1.61 7.49 -16.62
N VAL A 196 1.88 8.01 -15.42
CA VAL A 196 1.77 7.27 -14.15
C VAL A 196 0.46 7.64 -13.46
N THR A 197 -0.34 6.65 -13.12
CA THR A 197 -1.62 6.84 -12.43
C THR A 197 -1.59 6.33 -10.99
N THR A 198 -2.38 6.94 -10.12
CA THR A 198 -2.41 6.61 -8.69
C THR A 198 -3.82 6.33 -8.20
N TYR A 199 -3.95 5.40 -7.26
CA TYR A 199 -5.23 4.97 -6.72
C TYR A 199 -5.12 4.73 -5.22
N ALA A 200 -6.06 5.27 -4.45
CA ALA A 200 -6.29 4.85 -3.07
C ALA A 200 -7.48 3.91 -3.02
N LEU A 201 -7.49 2.94 -2.09
CA LEU A 201 -8.63 2.02 -2.01
C LEU A 201 -8.94 1.52 -0.58
N HIS A 202 -10.19 1.07 -0.41
CA HIS A 202 -10.59 0.23 0.71
C HIS A 202 -10.68 -1.23 0.29
N PRO A 203 -9.92 -2.13 0.94
CA PRO A 203 -9.93 -3.55 0.56
C PRO A 203 -11.13 -4.34 1.12
N GLY A 204 -11.99 -3.71 1.92
CA GLY A 204 -12.99 -4.40 2.72
C GLY A 204 -12.53 -4.66 4.15
N VAL A 205 -13.40 -5.23 4.99
CA VAL A 205 -13.05 -5.68 6.35
C VAL A 205 -12.58 -7.12 6.24
N VAL A 206 -11.27 -7.30 6.08
CA VAL A 206 -10.66 -8.59 5.74
C VAL A 206 -10.18 -9.31 7.00
N ALA A 207 -10.39 -10.61 7.04
CA ALA A 207 -9.86 -11.51 8.07
C ALA A 207 -8.33 -11.69 7.87
N SER A 208 -7.55 -10.64 8.14
CA SER A 208 -6.10 -10.63 7.98
C SER A 208 -5.38 -10.39 9.31
N ASP A 209 -4.06 -10.61 9.32
CA ASP A 209 -3.19 -10.39 10.48
C ASP A 209 -3.10 -8.94 10.96
N VAL A 210 -3.68 -7.99 10.23
CA VAL A 210 -3.81 -6.58 10.65
C VAL A 210 -4.52 -6.47 12.01
N TRP A 211 -5.45 -7.39 12.32
CA TRP A 211 -6.23 -7.41 13.56
C TRP A 211 -5.64 -8.31 14.66
N ARG A 212 -4.39 -8.77 14.52
CA ARG A 212 -3.76 -9.70 15.49
C ARG A 212 -3.65 -9.15 16.90
N SER A 213 -3.63 -7.83 17.08
CA SER A 213 -3.59 -7.15 18.38
C SER A 213 -4.96 -6.97 19.05
N VAL A 214 -6.07 -7.36 18.40
CA VAL A 214 -7.41 -7.30 19.00
C VAL A 214 -7.59 -8.49 19.96
N PRO A 215 -7.94 -8.26 21.26
CA PRO A 215 -8.10 -9.33 22.26
C PRO A 215 -9.22 -10.31 21.88
N TRP A 216 -9.02 -11.59 22.23
CA TRP A 216 -10.08 -12.59 22.27
C TRP A 216 -11.04 -12.26 23.45
N PRO A 217 -12.40 -12.29 23.32
CA PRO A 217 -13.21 -12.93 22.26
C PRO A 217 -13.67 -12.00 21.12
N PHE A 218 -13.40 -10.71 21.19
CA PHE A 218 -13.84 -9.72 20.18
C PHE A 218 -13.35 -10.07 18.76
N ARG A 219 -12.15 -10.62 18.66
CA ARG A 219 -11.57 -11.09 17.38
C ARG A 219 -12.44 -12.16 16.70
N SER A 220 -13.06 -13.05 17.46
CA SER A 220 -13.91 -14.14 16.94
C SER A 220 -15.25 -13.63 16.41
N LEU A 221 -15.87 -12.66 17.12
CA LEU A 221 -17.12 -12.03 16.68
C LEU A 221 -16.93 -11.20 15.40
N ILE A 222 -15.80 -10.50 15.30
CA ILE A 222 -15.48 -9.66 14.14
C ILE A 222 -15.22 -10.54 12.90
N LYS A 223 -14.59 -11.72 13.09
CA LYS A 223 -14.32 -12.67 11.98
C LYS A 223 -15.57 -13.15 11.25
N LEU A 224 -16.71 -13.25 11.89
CA LEU A 224 -17.99 -13.65 11.28
C LEU A 224 -18.50 -12.67 10.19
N ARG A 225 -18.03 -11.42 10.21
CA ARG A 225 -18.38 -10.38 9.23
C ARG A 225 -17.22 -9.99 8.32
N MET A 226 -16.09 -10.70 8.40
CA MET A 226 -14.93 -10.44 7.58
C MET A 226 -15.02 -11.18 6.26
N ILE A 227 -14.62 -10.50 5.19
CA ILE A 227 -14.45 -11.10 3.86
C ILE A 227 -13.13 -11.89 3.80
N SER A 228 -13.02 -12.80 2.83
CA SER A 228 -11.79 -13.54 2.57
C SER A 228 -10.65 -12.61 2.10
N THR A 229 -9.41 -13.09 2.19
CA THR A 229 -8.26 -12.36 1.64
C THR A 229 -8.32 -12.24 0.12
N ASP A 230 -8.91 -13.22 -0.55
CA ASP A 230 -9.11 -13.20 -2.01
C ASP A 230 -10.11 -12.11 -2.41
N GLU A 231 -11.22 -12.00 -1.70
CA GLU A 231 -12.17 -10.90 -1.91
C GLU A 231 -11.56 -9.54 -1.58
N GLY A 232 -10.76 -9.46 -0.50
CA GLY A 232 -10.03 -8.26 -0.10
C GLY A 232 -9.01 -7.78 -1.15
N ALA A 233 -8.39 -8.70 -1.89
CA ALA A 233 -7.44 -8.37 -2.94
C ALA A 233 -8.11 -7.86 -4.23
N ARG A 234 -9.40 -8.10 -4.44
CA ARG A 234 -10.11 -7.76 -5.69
C ARG A 234 -9.98 -6.29 -6.08
N THR A 235 -10.18 -5.36 -5.13
CA THR A 235 -10.09 -3.93 -5.43
C THR A 235 -8.66 -3.51 -5.72
N SER A 236 -7.66 -4.10 -5.02
CA SER A 236 -6.24 -3.86 -5.32
C SER A 236 -5.88 -4.34 -6.73
N LEU A 237 -6.30 -5.53 -7.11
CA LEU A 237 -6.09 -6.08 -8.45
C LEU A 237 -6.83 -5.28 -9.52
N TYR A 238 -8.05 -4.84 -9.24
CA TYR A 238 -8.81 -3.98 -10.16
C TYR A 238 -8.05 -2.67 -10.44
N CYS A 239 -7.65 -1.92 -9.43
CA CYS A 239 -6.87 -0.70 -9.60
C CYS A 239 -5.52 -0.96 -10.29
N ALA A 240 -4.89 -2.11 -9.99
CA ALA A 240 -3.61 -2.48 -10.56
C ALA A 240 -3.68 -2.85 -12.05
N THR A 241 -4.78 -3.44 -12.52
CA THR A 241 -4.76 -4.12 -13.83
C THR A 241 -5.95 -3.83 -14.73
N ALA A 242 -7.08 -3.32 -14.21
CA ALA A 242 -8.27 -3.10 -15.02
C ALA A 242 -8.03 -2.00 -16.08
N PRO A 243 -8.38 -2.25 -17.34
CA PRO A 243 -8.25 -1.25 -18.40
C PRO A 243 -9.10 0.00 -18.13
N GLU A 244 -10.23 -0.17 -17.48
CA GLU A 244 -11.19 0.89 -17.15
C GLU A 244 -10.56 1.97 -16.25
N CYS A 245 -9.57 1.59 -15.43
CA CYS A 245 -8.86 2.54 -14.59
C CYS A 245 -7.76 3.33 -15.32
N ALA A 246 -7.40 2.98 -16.56
CA ALA A 246 -6.19 3.51 -17.23
C ALA A 246 -6.20 5.03 -17.41
N GLY A 247 -7.38 5.64 -17.56
CA GLY A 247 -7.54 7.09 -17.71
C GLY A 247 -7.82 7.85 -16.40
N GLU A 248 -7.87 7.14 -15.27
CA GLU A 248 -8.23 7.72 -13.98
C GLU A 248 -6.99 7.82 -13.08
N THR A 249 -6.89 8.89 -12.28
CA THR A 249 -5.79 9.07 -11.33
C THR A 249 -6.25 9.84 -10.10
N GLY A 250 -5.61 9.58 -8.95
CA GLY A 250 -5.88 10.26 -7.68
C GLY A 250 -7.22 9.89 -7.03
N LEU A 251 -7.93 8.91 -7.56
CA LEU A 251 -9.28 8.55 -7.10
C LEU A 251 -9.26 7.51 -5.97
N TYR A 252 -10.35 7.49 -5.21
CA TYR A 252 -10.57 6.52 -4.14
C TYR A 252 -11.57 5.44 -4.57
N TYR A 253 -11.23 4.16 -4.33
CA TYR A 253 -12.01 3.00 -4.75
C TYR A 253 -12.51 2.18 -3.58
N ASP A 254 -13.73 1.67 -3.70
CA ASP A 254 -14.34 0.68 -2.82
C ASP A 254 -15.14 -0.31 -3.66
N LYS A 255 -14.89 -1.62 -3.48
CA LYS A 255 -15.56 -2.70 -4.23
C LYS A 255 -15.44 -2.52 -5.75
N CYS A 256 -14.22 -2.26 -6.24
CA CYS A 256 -13.90 -2.08 -7.65
C CYS A 256 -14.68 -0.92 -8.33
N ARG A 257 -15.05 0.11 -7.58
CA ARG A 257 -15.77 1.28 -8.08
C ARG A 257 -15.20 2.55 -7.45
N VAL A 258 -15.16 3.61 -8.22
CA VAL A 258 -14.87 4.94 -7.70
C VAL A 258 -15.91 5.31 -6.63
N ARG A 259 -15.45 5.82 -5.52
CA ARG A 259 -16.27 6.37 -4.44
C ARG A 259 -15.68 7.71 -3.98
N PRO A 260 -16.49 8.68 -3.61
CA PRO A 260 -15.97 9.87 -2.97
C PRO A 260 -15.30 9.48 -1.65
N ALA A 261 -14.10 10.00 -1.40
CA ALA A 261 -13.51 9.99 -0.07
C ALA A 261 -14.37 10.86 0.89
N SER A 262 -14.11 10.82 2.19
CA SER A 262 -14.76 11.76 3.12
C SER A 262 -14.53 13.20 2.69
N MET A 263 -15.37 14.16 3.13
CA MET A 263 -15.15 15.59 2.85
C MET A 263 -13.72 16.01 3.20
N LEU A 264 -13.24 15.60 4.38
CA LEU A 264 -11.86 15.83 4.78
C LEU A 264 -10.85 15.12 3.87
N GLY A 265 -11.15 13.91 3.40
CA GLY A 265 -10.30 13.17 2.45
C GLY A 265 -10.19 13.82 1.07
N GLN A 266 -11.08 14.75 0.74
CA GLN A 266 -11.08 15.53 -0.49
C GLN A 266 -10.42 16.91 -0.33
N ASP A 267 -9.97 17.27 0.88
CA ASP A 267 -9.32 18.56 1.14
C ASP A 267 -7.93 18.61 0.50
N THR A 268 -7.83 19.35 -0.59
CA THR A 268 -6.59 19.50 -1.37
C THR A 268 -5.53 20.32 -0.63
N THR A 269 -5.94 21.27 0.19
CA THR A 269 -5.01 22.13 0.97
C THR A 269 -4.31 21.28 2.03
N LEU A 270 -5.05 20.46 2.75
CA LEU A 270 -4.48 19.55 3.75
C LEU A 270 -3.65 18.41 3.11
N ALA A 271 -4.03 17.94 1.93
CA ALA A 271 -3.24 16.98 1.17
C ALA A 271 -1.87 17.57 0.75
N GLN A 272 -1.84 18.83 0.31
CA GLN A 272 -0.61 19.54 -0.02
C GLN A 272 0.26 19.79 1.23
N GLU A 273 -0.36 20.14 2.35
CA GLU A 273 0.36 20.33 3.61
C GLU A 273 0.98 19.01 4.12
N LEU A 274 0.23 17.90 4.04
CA LEU A 274 0.77 16.57 4.34
C LEU A 274 1.98 16.26 3.45
N TRP A 275 1.86 16.52 2.16
CA TRP A 275 2.95 16.29 1.20
C TRP A 275 4.21 17.09 1.58
N ARG A 276 4.07 18.40 1.77
CA ARG A 276 5.18 19.30 2.16
C ARG A 276 5.86 18.84 3.45
N ARG A 277 5.07 18.47 4.46
CA ARG A 277 5.62 17.95 5.73
C ARG A 277 6.32 16.60 5.53
N SER A 278 5.73 15.70 4.75
CA SER A 278 6.32 14.39 4.47
C SER A 278 7.66 14.54 3.76
N GLU A 279 7.78 15.43 2.77
CA GLU A 279 9.07 15.73 2.10
C GLU A 279 10.11 16.27 3.10
N ALA A 280 9.72 17.18 3.98
CA ALA A 280 10.61 17.71 5.00
C ALA A 280 11.07 16.64 6.01
N TRP A 281 10.17 15.73 6.39
CA TRP A 281 10.45 14.69 7.38
C TRP A 281 11.29 13.53 6.84
N VAL A 282 11.18 13.18 5.56
CA VAL A 282 12.06 12.13 5.00
C VAL A 282 13.48 12.64 4.75
N GLY A 283 13.70 13.94 4.92
CA GLY A 283 14.96 14.58 4.66
C GLY A 283 15.30 14.56 3.17
N ARG A 284 15.41 15.70 2.56
CA ARG A 284 16.21 15.81 1.35
C ARG A 284 17.67 15.73 1.81
N GLY A 285 18.12 14.50 2.06
CA GLY A 285 19.52 14.25 2.32
C GLY A 285 20.23 14.01 1.02
#